data_38b90976051c1e380cdf71a7fc49cca8
#
_entry.id   38b90976051c1e380cdf71a7fc49cca8
#
_cell.length_a   1.000
_cell.length_b   1.000
_cell.length_c   1.000
_cell.angle_alpha   90.00
_cell.angle_beta   90.00
_cell.angle_gamma   90.00
#
_symmetry.space_group_name_H-M   'P 1'
#
loop_
_entity.id
_entity.type
_entity.pdbx_description
1 polymer ?
#
loop_
_entity_poly.entity_id
_entity_poly.type
_entity_poly.pdbx_seq_one_letter_code
_entity_poly.pdbx_strand_id
1 'polypeptide(L)'
;MTGGDDDFGMSHVRAFSSALPADLVRALSWLRGHLSEPVQLDLLAQVADARPRTLETHFKMFLGTTPLGWVRRMRLARARQEFIRRGPDVTVTAVALGNGFSQLGRFAAEYRKAFGELPSATIQRGKKSSTTTFDHDVDEAIRLTLDALPFAFAVEQAQCNTALEKLSRPQELAPNYGLAKAIAGWCWAQRAAHDFAATPEVDRNRASRLAAEAYELAPDDGLTLTLSSGALVLLHELEAADRRLERALAVDPWLAYAWIRRGWMSAYFGDSDGAIRELRIALHLMPFEPLRHITCIGMGCAHFAAERYDRAALWVRSGVEAYPDSHWAQRIAVASVALTGARAEARRMGRQLTRKEPNLTASQARRAWPFTPRFMSCLGDGLEIAGVPAA
;
A
#
# COMPACT_ATOMS: atom_id res chain seq x y z
N MET A 1 18.30 19.93 -36.43
CA MET A 1 19.09 18.96 -35.67
C MET A 1 18.74 19.16 -34.20
N THR A 2 17.63 18.58 -33.77
CA THR A 2 17.16 18.56 -32.39
C THR A 2 16.40 17.25 -32.24
N GLY A 3 17.05 16.27 -31.66
CA GLY A 3 16.45 14.94 -31.39
C GLY A 3 17.48 14.11 -30.68
N GLY A 4 17.43 14.08 -29.34
CA GLY A 4 18.36 13.25 -28.60
C GLY A 4 18.19 13.13 -27.08
N ASP A 5 17.25 13.87 -26.44
CA ASP A 5 17.20 13.90 -24.98
C ASP A 5 15.99 13.16 -24.33
N ASP A 6 15.00 12.73 -25.11
CA ASP A 6 13.78 12.11 -24.53
C ASP A 6 13.88 10.58 -24.33
N ASP A 7 14.86 9.93 -24.92
CA ASP A 7 14.99 8.45 -24.86
C ASP A 7 15.70 7.96 -23.60
N PHE A 8 16.47 8.81 -22.91
CA PHE A 8 17.25 8.42 -21.73
C PHE A 8 16.35 8.19 -20.48
N GLY A 9 15.31 9.00 -20.32
CA GLY A 9 14.36 8.85 -19.20
C GLY A 9 13.45 7.61 -19.33
N MET A 10 12.98 7.31 -20.53
CA MET A 10 12.09 6.18 -20.80
C MET A 10 12.82 4.84 -20.79
N SER A 11 14.08 4.80 -21.21
CA SER A 11 14.93 3.60 -21.18
C SER A 11 15.24 3.17 -19.73
N HIS A 12 15.55 4.11 -18.83
CA HIS A 12 15.77 3.79 -17.42
C HIS A 12 14.50 3.35 -16.68
N VAL A 13 13.34 3.95 -16.97
CA VAL A 13 12.04 3.51 -16.43
C VAL A 13 11.70 2.09 -16.89
N ARG A 14 12.00 1.72 -18.14
CA ARG A 14 11.87 0.34 -18.63
C ARG A 14 12.83 -0.64 -17.93
N ALA A 15 14.06 -0.24 -17.65
CA ALA A 15 15.02 -1.08 -16.92
C ALA A 15 14.60 -1.34 -15.47
N PHE A 16 13.89 -0.41 -14.82
CA PHE A 16 13.37 -0.56 -13.45
C PHE A 16 11.99 -1.24 -13.38
N SER A 17 11.23 -1.33 -14.47
CA SER A 17 9.95 -2.05 -14.49
C SER A 17 10.11 -3.58 -14.48
N SER A 18 11.30 -4.12 -14.70
CA SER A 18 11.62 -5.56 -14.58
C SER A 18 11.99 -5.97 -13.15
N ALA A 19 11.29 -5.45 -12.17
CA ALA A 19 11.64 -5.57 -10.77
C ALA A 19 11.36 -6.94 -10.16
N LEU A 20 10.42 -7.71 -10.73
CA LEU A 20 10.26 -9.13 -10.46
C LEU A 20 10.92 -9.94 -11.57
N PRO A 21 11.47 -11.13 -11.29
CA PRO A 21 11.90 -12.03 -12.32
C PRO A 21 10.80 -12.27 -13.36
N ALA A 22 11.17 -12.29 -14.64
CA ALA A 22 10.19 -12.40 -15.74
C ALA A 22 9.34 -13.68 -15.66
N ASP A 23 9.91 -14.76 -15.15
CA ASP A 23 9.21 -16.01 -14.89
C ASP A 23 8.15 -15.86 -13.79
N LEU A 24 8.45 -15.14 -12.71
CA LEU A 24 7.47 -14.86 -11.66
C LEU A 24 6.32 -14.00 -12.18
N VAL A 25 6.62 -13.01 -13.01
CA VAL A 25 5.61 -12.16 -13.67
C VAL A 25 4.68 -13.00 -14.55
N ARG A 26 5.24 -13.88 -15.40
CA ARG A 26 4.44 -14.76 -16.26
C ARG A 26 3.58 -15.72 -15.44
N ALA A 27 4.16 -16.33 -14.39
CA ALA A 27 3.43 -17.23 -13.50
C ALA A 27 2.23 -16.52 -12.83
N LEU A 28 2.44 -15.35 -12.25
CA LEU A 28 1.37 -14.58 -11.58
C LEU A 28 0.29 -14.12 -12.57
N SER A 29 0.67 -13.70 -13.78
CA SER A 29 -0.28 -13.30 -14.83
C SER A 29 -1.16 -14.46 -15.27
N TRP A 30 -0.59 -15.64 -15.47
CA TRP A 30 -1.33 -16.84 -15.83
C TRP A 30 -2.27 -17.29 -14.70
N LEU A 31 -1.79 -17.30 -13.45
CA LEU A 31 -2.56 -17.71 -12.27
C LEU A 31 -3.84 -16.88 -12.07
N ARG A 32 -3.88 -15.62 -12.49
CA ARG A 32 -5.10 -14.79 -12.39
C ARG A 32 -6.31 -15.40 -13.09
N GLY A 33 -6.09 -16.02 -14.26
CA GLY A 33 -7.15 -16.66 -15.05
C GLY A 33 -7.43 -18.12 -14.68
N HIS A 34 -6.50 -18.79 -14.00
CA HIS A 34 -6.50 -20.26 -13.87
C HIS A 34 -6.55 -20.75 -12.42
N LEU A 35 -6.95 -19.89 -11.46
CA LEU A 35 -7.00 -20.27 -10.05
C LEU A 35 -7.96 -21.42 -9.73
N SER A 36 -9.03 -21.59 -10.50
CA SER A 36 -10.03 -22.65 -10.28
C SER A 36 -9.57 -24.02 -10.82
N GLU A 37 -8.59 -24.03 -11.72
CA GLU A 37 -8.09 -25.22 -12.41
C GLU A 37 -7.01 -25.94 -11.59
N PRO A 38 -6.78 -27.22 -11.81
CA PRO A 38 -5.65 -27.92 -11.22
C PRO A 38 -4.33 -27.28 -11.62
N VAL A 39 -3.64 -26.67 -10.66
CA VAL A 39 -2.31 -26.07 -10.88
C VAL A 39 -1.24 -27.04 -10.41
N GLN A 40 -0.38 -27.47 -11.32
CA GLN A 40 0.82 -28.26 -11.04
C GLN A 40 2.06 -27.40 -11.20
N LEU A 41 3.09 -27.67 -10.42
CA LEU A 41 4.34 -26.88 -10.42
C LEU A 41 5.00 -26.92 -11.80
N ASP A 42 5.04 -28.09 -12.45
CA ASP A 42 5.69 -28.25 -13.76
C ASP A 42 4.98 -27.46 -14.85
N LEU A 43 3.62 -27.47 -14.85
CA LEU A 43 2.83 -26.66 -15.78
C LEU A 43 3.09 -25.16 -15.53
N LEU A 44 3.09 -24.73 -14.27
CA LEU A 44 3.34 -23.34 -13.94
C LEU A 44 4.76 -22.91 -14.33
N ALA A 45 5.75 -23.77 -14.14
CA ALA A 45 7.12 -23.54 -14.54
C ALA A 45 7.27 -23.47 -16.08
N GLN A 46 6.56 -24.32 -16.82
CA GLN A 46 6.52 -24.26 -18.27
C GLN A 46 5.90 -22.93 -18.77
N VAL A 47 4.77 -22.53 -18.23
CA VAL A 47 4.14 -21.24 -18.55
C VAL A 47 5.05 -20.05 -18.19
N ALA A 48 5.77 -20.19 -17.10
CA ALA A 48 6.71 -19.19 -16.63
C ALA A 48 8.03 -19.16 -17.44
N ASP A 49 8.23 -20.12 -18.34
CA ASP A 49 9.50 -20.32 -19.06
C ASP A 49 10.69 -20.38 -18.09
N ALA A 50 10.57 -21.25 -17.08
CA ALA A 50 11.55 -21.42 -16.02
C ALA A 50 11.65 -22.87 -15.56
N ARG A 51 12.76 -23.23 -14.91
CA ARG A 51 12.84 -24.52 -14.22
C ARG A 51 12.01 -24.50 -12.95
N PRO A 52 11.33 -25.60 -12.55
CA PRO A 52 10.52 -25.65 -11.33
C PRO A 52 11.24 -25.14 -10.09
N ARG A 53 12.48 -25.55 -9.89
CA ARG A 53 13.32 -25.12 -8.73
C ARG A 53 13.62 -23.62 -8.76
N THR A 54 13.86 -23.03 -9.92
CA THR A 54 14.07 -21.59 -10.07
C THR A 54 12.80 -20.84 -9.71
N LEU A 55 11.64 -21.26 -10.23
CA LEU A 55 10.36 -20.67 -9.94
C LEU A 55 10.02 -20.76 -8.45
N GLU A 56 10.24 -21.93 -7.79
CA GLU A 56 10.07 -22.07 -6.36
C GLU A 56 10.97 -21.12 -5.55
N THR A 57 12.22 -20.96 -5.98
CA THR A 57 13.16 -20.03 -5.35
C THR A 57 12.67 -18.60 -5.46
N HIS A 58 12.19 -18.19 -6.64
CA HIS A 58 11.65 -16.84 -6.85
C HIS A 58 10.36 -16.61 -6.06
N PHE A 59 9.43 -17.57 -6.02
CA PHE A 59 8.25 -17.48 -5.16
C PHE A 59 8.61 -17.32 -3.68
N LYS A 60 9.56 -18.11 -3.17
CA LYS A 60 10.02 -17.99 -1.77
C LYS A 60 10.71 -16.66 -1.51
N MET A 61 11.59 -16.23 -2.42
CA MET A 61 12.38 -15.01 -2.28
C MET A 61 11.52 -13.75 -2.37
N PHE A 62 10.56 -13.70 -3.31
CA PHE A 62 9.80 -12.50 -3.60
C PHE A 62 8.40 -12.47 -2.97
N LEU A 63 7.79 -13.63 -2.70
CA LEU A 63 6.43 -13.74 -2.17
C LEU A 63 6.36 -14.46 -0.81
N GLY A 64 7.49 -14.88 -0.26
CA GLY A 64 7.58 -15.53 1.05
C GLY A 64 6.93 -16.92 1.13
N THR A 65 6.56 -17.53 0.00
CA THR A 65 5.83 -18.80 -0.05
C THR A 65 6.21 -19.63 -1.27
N THR A 66 5.76 -20.89 -1.33
CA THR A 66 5.90 -21.72 -2.54
C THR A 66 4.83 -21.35 -3.59
N PRO A 67 5.03 -21.67 -4.90
CA PRO A 67 4.01 -21.46 -5.93
C PRO A 67 2.64 -22.02 -5.57
N LEU A 68 2.60 -23.29 -5.16
CA LEU A 68 1.34 -23.94 -4.76
C LEU A 68 0.78 -23.38 -3.44
N GLY A 69 1.64 -22.93 -2.53
CA GLY A 69 1.23 -22.19 -1.33
C GLY A 69 0.55 -20.87 -1.66
N TRP A 70 1.10 -20.13 -2.64
CA TRP A 70 0.49 -18.91 -3.17
C TRP A 70 -0.88 -19.19 -3.81
N VAL A 71 -0.97 -20.17 -4.72
CA VAL A 71 -2.25 -20.59 -5.34
C VAL A 71 -3.30 -20.89 -4.28
N ARG A 72 -2.92 -21.66 -3.26
CA ARG A 72 -3.82 -22.04 -2.15
C ARG A 72 -4.32 -20.82 -1.40
N ARG A 73 -3.44 -19.87 -1.07
CA ARG A 73 -3.79 -18.61 -0.41
C ARG A 73 -4.79 -17.80 -1.25
N MET A 74 -4.55 -17.70 -2.56
CA MET A 74 -5.45 -17.01 -3.49
C MET A 74 -6.84 -17.65 -3.56
N ARG A 75 -6.89 -18.98 -3.63
CA ARG A 75 -8.15 -19.73 -3.64
C ARG A 75 -8.96 -19.53 -2.36
N LEU A 76 -8.29 -19.54 -1.20
CA LEU A 76 -8.94 -19.27 0.09
C LEU A 76 -9.50 -17.85 0.15
N ALA A 77 -8.73 -16.84 -0.29
CA ALA A 77 -9.17 -15.45 -0.35
C ALA A 77 -10.39 -15.27 -1.27
N ARG A 78 -10.35 -15.87 -2.47
CA ARG A 78 -11.46 -15.84 -3.44
C ARG A 78 -12.71 -16.52 -2.88
N ALA A 79 -12.56 -17.69 -2.24
CA ALA A 79 -13.66 -18.37 -1.59
C ALA A 79 -14.29 -17.50 -0.49
N ARG A 80 -13.47 -16.80 0.31
CA ARG A 80 -13.95 -15.89 1.34
C ARG A 80 -14.74 -14.74 0.76
N GLN A 81 -14.23 -14.08 -0.27
CA GLN A 81 -14.96 -13.00 -0.96
C GLN A 81 -16.30 -13.49 -1.51
N GLU A 82 -16.34 -14.70 -2.07
CA GLU A 82 -17.57 -15.30 -2.56
C GLU A 82 -18.58 -15.57 -1.43
N PHE A 83 -18.13 -16.06 -0.27
CA PHE A 83 -18.98 -16.22 0.91
C PHE A 83 -19.54 -14.91 1.43
N ILE A 84 -18.73 -13.86 1.48
CA ILE A 84 -19.16 -12.52 1.93
C ILE A 84 -20.18 -11.95 0.95
N ARG A 85 -19.89 -12.00 -0.35
CA ARG A 85 -20.73 -11.40 -1.38
C ARG A 85 -22.07 -12.10 -1.56
N ARG A 86 -22.09 -13.43 -1.54
CA ARG A 86 -23.28 -14.24 -1.85
C ARG A 86 -24.01 -14.74 -0.60
N GLY A 87 -23.38 -14.68 0.56
CA GLY A 87 -23.98 -15.07 1.83
C GLY A 87 -24.66 -16.44 1.78
N PRO A 88 -25.96 -16.54 2.17
CA PRO A 88 -26.69 -17.79 2.25
C PRO A 88 -27.03 -18.44 0.89
N ASP A 89 -26.86 -17.73 -0.21
CA ASP A 89 -27.16 -18.22 -1.55
C ASP A 89 -26.14 -19.23 -2.07
N VAL A 90 -25.09 -19.49 -1.27
CA VAL A 90 -24.06 -20.48 -1.60
C VAL A 90 -23.83 -21.47 -0.48
N THR A 91 -23.38 -22.67 -0.86
CA THR A 91 -22.94 -23.67 0.09
C THR A 91 -21.42 -23.68 0.20
N VAL A 92 -20.89 -24.05 1.38
CA VAL A 92 -19.45 -24.23 1.58
C VAL A 92 -18.87 -25.17 0.54
N THR A 93 -19.59 -26.25 0.23
CA THR A 93 -19.18 -27.25 -0.76
C THR A 93 -19.05 -26.65 -2.16
N ALA A 94 -20.07 -25.93 -2.63
CA ALA A 94 -20.06 -25.35 -3.99
C ALA A 94 -18.92 -24.35 -4.17
N VAL A 95 -18.71 -23.47 -3.19
CA VAL A 95 -17.64 -22.48 -3.24
C VAL A 95 -16.27 -23.13 -3.15
N ALA A 96 -16.07 -24.10 -2.26
CA ALA A 96 -14.81 -24.82 -2.15
C ALA A 96 -14.43 -25.52 -3.46
N LEU A 97 -15.38 -26.28 -4.06
CA LEU A 97 -15.16 -26.95 -5.33
C LEU A 97 -14.91 -25.95 -6.47
N GLY A 98 -15.71 -24.87 -6.58
CA GLY A 98 -15.55 -23.82 -7.58
C GLY A 98 -14.22 -23.05 -7.48
N ASN A 99 -13.57 -23.08 -6.30
CA ASN A 99 -12.26 -22.53 -6.08
C ASN A 99 -11.12 -23.57 -6.10
N GLY A 100 -11.40 -24.78 -6.62
CA GLY A 100 -10.39 -25.82 -6.87
C GLY A 100 -9.95 -26.60 -5.62
N PHE A 101 -10.77 -26.67 -4.57
CA PHE A 101 -10.55 -27.54 -3.42
C PHE A 101 -11.34 -28.82 -3.54
N SER A 102 -10.66 -29.94 -3.65
CA SER A 102 -11.29 -31.28 -3.75
C SER A 102 -11.58 -31.93 -2.40
N GLN A 103 -10.94 -31.48 -1.33
CA GLN A 103 -11.05 -32.06 0.02
C GLN A 103 -11.66 -31.04 1.00
N LEU A 104 -12.97 -31.14 1.24
CA LEU A 104 -13.73 -30.15 2.01
C LEU A 104 -13.28 -30.02 3.49
N GLY A 105 -12.92 -31.14 4.14
CA GLY A 105 -12.42 -31.10 5.51
C GLY A 105 -11.09 -30.34 5.62
N ARG A 106 -10.20 -30.58 4.68
CA ARG A 106 -8.92 -29.85 4.58
C ARG A 106 -9.14 -28.37 4.26
N PHE A 107 -10.04 -28.06 3.34
CA PHE A 107 -10.44 -26.69 3.04
C PHE A 107 -10.91 -25.94 4.29
N ALA A 108 -11.83 -26.54 5.07
CA ALA A 108 -12.36 -25.90 6.27
C ALA A 108 -11.26 -25.62 7.33
N ALA A 109 -10.34 -26.58 7.51
CA ALA A 109 -9.22 -26.43 8.43
C ALA A 109 -8.23 -25.33 7.97
N GLU A 110 -7.89 -25.31 6.69
CA GLU A 110 -7.02 -24.29 6.10
C GLU A 110 -7.67 -22.91 6.11
N TYR A 111 -8.97 -22.84 5.83
CA TYR A 111 -9.77 -21.60 5.89
C TYR A 111 -9.76 -21.04 7.33
N ARG A 112 -10.04 -21.89 8.33
CA ARG A 112 -9.99 -21.48 9.73
C ARG A 112 -8.60 -20.99 10.14
N LYS A 113 -7.55 -21.68 9.67
CA LYS A 113 -6.16 -21.25 9.93
C LYS A 113 -5.86 -19.89 9.31
N ALA A 114 -6.35 -19.63 8.08
CA ALA A 114 -6.09 -18.39 7.37
C ALA A 114 -6.89 -17.20 7.91
N PHE A 115 -8.15 -17.43 8.32
CA PHE A 115 -9.11 -16.36 8.62
C PHE A 115 -9.63 -16.35 10.08
N GLY A 116 -9.21 -17.30 10.91
CA GLY A 116 -9.61 -17.38 12.31
C GLY A 116 -11.03 -17.90 12.55
N GLU A 117 -11.81 -18.18 11.50
CA GLU A 117 -13.20 -18.62 11.57
C GLU A 117 -13.50 -19.74 10.55
N LEU A 118 -14.62 -20.44 10.74
CA LEU A 118 -15.08 -21.45 9.78
C LEU A 118 -15.78 -20.79 8.57
N PRO A 119 -15.76 -21.44 7.38
CA PRO A 119 -16.48 -20.94 6.20
C PRO A 119 -17.97 -20.66 6.45
N SER A 120 -18.63 -21.52 7.23
CA SER A 120 -20.04 -21.36 7.63
C SER A 120 -20.29 -20.09 8.46
N ALA A 121 -19.34 -19.70 9.31
CA ALA A 121 -19.45 -18.47 10.09
C ALA A 121 -19.34 -17.23 9.18
N THR A 122 -18.48 -17.26 8.16
CA THR A 122 -18.39 -16.20 7.16
C THR A 122 -19.71 -16.06 6.39
N ILE A 123 -20.33 -17.18 5.96
CA ILE A 123 -21.65 -17.18 5.29
C ILE A 123 -22.73 -16.57 6.19
N GLN A 124 -22.79 -16.96 7.47
CA GLN A 124 -23.78 -16.44 8.42
C GLN A 124 -23.62 -14.93 8.66
N ARG A 125 -22.37 -14.44 8.67
CA ARG A 125 -22.11 -13.00 8.77
C ARG A 125 -22.53 -12.25 7.51
N GLY A 126 -22.30 -12.81 6.32
CA GLY A 126 -22.81 -12.28 5.05
C GLY A 126 -24.35 -12.21 5.04
N LYS A 127 -25.03 -13.16 5.68
CA LYS A 127 -26.49 -13.13 5.84
C LYS A 127 -26.99 -11.92 6.63
N LYS A 128 -26.27 -11.50 7.67
CA LYS A 128 -26.64 -10.28 8.42
C LYS A 128 -26.50 -9.00 7.61
N SER A 129 -25.63 -9.03 6.59
CA SER A 129 -25.42 -7.89 5.66
C SER A 129 -26.40 -7.89 4.47
N SER A 130 -26.96 -9.06 4.10
CA SER A 130 -27.79 -9.21 2.89
C SER A 130 -29.30 -9.01 3.14
N THR A 131 -29.74 -8.78 4.38
CA THR A 131 -31.17 -8.60 4.71
C THR A 131 -31.63 -7.15 4.63
N THR A 132 -30.80 -6.26 4.13
CA THR A 132 -31.19 -4.88 3.87
C THR A 132 -31.63 -4.80 2.41
N THR A 133 -32.90 -4.53 2.19
CA THR A 133 -33.47 -3.88 0.99
C THR A 133 -32.37 -2.97 0.39
N PHE A 134 -32.21 -2.95 -0.94
CA PHE A 134 -31.35 -1.99 -1.63
C PHE A 134 -31.64 -0.61 -1.04
N ASP A 135 -30.81 -0.22 -0.10
CA ASP A 135 -31.00 1.04 0.60
C ASP A 135 -30.30 2.09 -0.27
N HIS A 136 -31.10 2.91 -0.92
CA HIS A 136 -30.63 4.02 -1.75
C HIS A 136 -29.57 4.85 -1.00
N ASP A 137 -29.73 4.98 0.32
CA ASP A 137 -28.80 5.71 1.18
C ASP A 137 -27.42 5.03 1.26
N VAL A 138 -27.37 3.69 1.30
CA VAL A 138 -26.12 2.92 1.30
C VAL A 138 -25.41 3.03 -0.04
N ASP A 139 -26.14 2.88 -1.15
CA ASP A 139 -25.55 3.01 -2.50
C ASP A 139 -25.03 4.44 -2.73
N GLU A 140 -25.77 5.44 -2.29
CA GLU A 140 -25.32 6.83 -2.33
C GLU A 140 -24.09 7.04 -1.45
N ALA A 141 -24.06 6.49 -0.23
CA ALA A 141 -22.91 6.57 0.67
C ALA A 141 -21.66 5.93 0.06
N ILE A 142 -21.79 4.77 -0.59
CA ILE A 142 -20.68 4.11 -1.31
C ILE A 142 -20.14 5.02 -2.40
N ARG A 143 -21.02 5.54 -3.27
CA ARG A 143 -20.62 6.42 -4.38
C ARG A 143 -19.90 7.67 -3.88
N LEU A 144 -20.46 8.37 -2.90
CA LEU A 144 -19.87 9.58 -2.33
C LEU A 144 -18.54 9.30 -1.62
N THR A 145 -18.40 8.12 -0.99
CA THR A 145 -17.15 7.69 -0.35
C THR A 145 -16.05 7.46 -1.39
N LEU A 146 -16.38 6.82 -2.51
CA LEU A 146 -15.42 6.61 -3.60
C LEU A 146 -15.02 7.93 -4.26
N ASP A 147 -15.95 8.88 -4.38
CA ASP A 147 -15.69 10.24 -4.89
C ASP A 147 -14.73 11.07 -3.97
N ALA A 148 -14.61 10.69 -2.70
CA ALA A 148 -13.69 11.34 -1.77
C ALA A 148 -12.24 10.81 -1.85
N LEU A 149 -12.03 9.57 -2.36
CA LEU A 149 -10.72 8.90 -2.38
C LEU A 149 -9.60 9.72 -3.06
N PRO A 150 -9.78 10.30 -4.27
CA PRO A 150 -8.71 11.06 -4.92
C PRO A 150 -8.19 12.22 -4.05
N PHE A 151 -9.09 12.89 -3.34
CA PHE A 151 -8.76 13.99 -2.44
C PHE A 151 -8.02 13.49 -1.19
N ALA A 152 -8.40 12.35 -0.66
CA ALA A 152 -7.76 11.74 0.51
C ALA A 152 -6.30 11.31 0.24
N PHE A 153 -5.96 10.97 -1.00
CA PHE A 153 -4.62 10.55 -1.38
C PHE A 153 -3.66 11.69 -1.78
N ALA A 154 -4.16 12.91 -1.94
CA ALA A 154 -3.35 14.04 -2.39
C ALA A 154 -2.36 14.58 -1.34
N VAL A 155 -2.50 14.23 -0.05
CA VAL A 155 -1.61 14.66 1.05
C VAL A 155 -1.38 16.18 1.08
N GLU A 156 -2.46 16.94 0.90
CA GLU A 156 -2.49 18.41 0.95
C GLU A 156 -3.60 18.88 1.87
N GLN A 157 -3.40 20.00 2.58
CA GLN A 157 -4.39 20.51 3.53
C GLN A 157 -5.76 20.76 2.89
N ALA A 158 -5.79 21.45 1.75
CA ALA A 158 -7.05 21.75 1.05
C ALA A 158 -7.76 20.48 0.60
N GLN A 159 -7.02 19.52 0.07
CA GLN A 159 -7.55 18.26 -0.42
C GLN A 159 -8.06 17.38 0.75
N CYS A 160 -7.31 17.30 1.85
CA CYS A 160 -7.78 16.63 3.06
C CYS A 160 -9.10 17.22 3.58
N ASN A 161 -9.24 18.54 3.59
CA ASN A 161 -10.48 19.21 3.99
C ASN A 161 -11.63 18.86 3.04
N THR A 162 -11.40 18.93 1.73
CA THR A 162 -12.39 18.54 0.71
C THR A 162 -12.81 17.09 0.86
N ALA A 163 -11.87 16.17 1.13
CA ALA A 163 -12.20 14.76 1.41
C ALA A 163 -13.11 14.63 2.64
N LEU A 164 -12.79 15.32 3.72
CA LEU A 164 -13.58 15.28 4.97
C LEU A 164 -14.98 15.88 4.77
N GLU A 165 -15.11 16.97 4.02
CA GLU A 165 -16.42 17.56 3.66
C GLU A 165 -17.27 16.55 2.85
N LYS A 166 -16.67 15.93 1.83
CA LYS A 166 -17.34 14.90 1.03
C LYS A 166 -17.74 13.67 1.85
N LEU A 167 -16.99 13.32 2.89
CA LEU A 167 -17.26 12.16 3.75
C LEU A 167 -18.29 12.43 4.84
N SER A 168 -18.73 13.68 5.07
CA SER A 168 -19.77 13.99 6.06
C SER A 168 -21.09 13.29 5.71
N ARG A 169 -21.55 13.46 4.47
CA ARG A 169 -22.82 12.88 4.01
C ARG A 169 -22.82 11.35 3.99
N PRO A 170 -21.79 10.64 3.45
CA PRO A 170 -21.69 9.18 3.59
C PRO A 170 -21.81 8.66 5.02
N GLN A 171 -21.20 9.33 5.97
CA GLN A 171 -21.24 8.92 7.38
C GLN A 171 -22.61 9.15 8.03
N GLU A 172 -23.39 10.11 7.55
CA GLU A 172 -24.79 10.31 7.95
C GLU A 172 -25.71 9.25 7.35
N LEU A 173 -25.59 9.00 6.03
CA LEU A 173 -26.40 8.04 5.29
C LEU A 173 -26.16 6.60 5.74
N ALA A 174 -24.90 6.24 5.96
CA ALA A 174 -24.48 4.89 6.35
C ALA A 174 -23.46 4.94 7.50
N PRO A 175 -23.90 5.19 8.76
CA PRO A 175 -23.01 5.32 9.92
C PRO A 175 -22.10 4.09 10.17
N ASN A 176 -22.55 2.93 9.70
CA ASN A 176 -21.84 1.64 9.84
C ASN A 176 -20.97 1.28 8.62
N TYR A 177 -20.78 2.21 7.67
CA TYR A 177 -19.94 1.96 6.51
C TYR A 177 -18.46 2.21 6.85
N GLY A 178 -17.72 1.11 7.13
CA GLY A 178 -16.35 1.14 7.63
C GLY A 178 -15.35 1.87 6.73
N LEU A 179 -15.49 1.76 5.39
CA LEU A 179 -14.58 2.41 4.44
C LEU A 179 -14.63 3.94 4.56
N ALA A 180 -15.82 4.55 4.70
CA ALA A 180 -15.95 5.99 4.88
C ALA A 180 -15.22 6.46 6.14
N LYS A 181 -15.32 5.69 7.24
CA LYS A 181 -14.59 5.97 8.48
C LYS A 181 -13.09 5.81 8.33
N ALA A 182 -12.63 4.77 7.61
CA ALA A 182 -11.21 4.55 7.37
C ALA A 182 -10.58 5.71 6.59
N ILE A 183 -11.26 6.20 5.53
CA ILE A 183 -10.79 7.34 4.74
C ILE A 183 -10.78 8.61 5.59
N ALA A 184 -11.83 8.87 6.37
CA ALA A 184 -11.87 10.03 7.26
C ALA A 184 -10.76 9.95 8.31
N GLY A 185 -10.55 8.80 8.94
CA GLY A 185 -9.46 8.55 9.87
C GLY A 185 -8.08 8.81 9.25
N TRP A 186 -7.86 8.37 8.02
CA TRP A 186 -6.66 8.66 7.24
C TRP A 186 -6.47 10.17 7.01
N CYS A 187 -7.52 10.91 6.63
CA CYS A 187 -7.43 12.36 6.43
C CYS A 187 -7.12 13.11 7.74
N TRP A 188 -7.78 12.75 8.87
CA TRP A 188 -7.47 13.34 10.17
C TRP A 188 -6.04 13.04 10.63
N ALA A 189 -5.53 11.82 10.38
CA ALA A 189 -4.14 11.47 10.67
C ALA A 189 -3.14 12.29 9.85
N GLN A 190 -3.42 12.50 8.55
CA GLN A 190 -2.60 13.36 7.69
C GLN A 190 -2.55 14.80 8.22
N ARG A 191 -3.71 15.37 8.60
CA ARG A 191 -3.77 16.73 9.16
C ARG A 191 -2.92 16.87 10.41
N ALA A 192 -2.97 15.87 11.29
CA ALA A 192 -2.18 15.87 12.54
C ALA A 192 -0.67 15.68 12.28
N ALA A 193 -0.30 14.90 11.27
CA ALA A 193 1.10 14.54 10.99
C ALA A 193 1.84 15.58 10.11
N HIS A 194 1.11 16.37 9.30
CA HIS A 194 1.69 17.32 8.35
C HIS A 194 1.50 18.78 8.74
N ASP A 195 1.20 19.07 10.01
CA ASP A 195 0.96 20.43 10.54
C ASP A 195 -0.19 21.18 9.82
N PHE A 196 -1.19 20.44 9.31
CA PHE A 196 -2.39 21.02 8.69
C PHE A 196 -3.48 21.37 9.73
N ALA A 197 -3.30 20.97 10.97
CA ALA A 197 -4.27 21.12 12.04
C ALA A 197 -3.91 22.29 12.96
N ALA A 198 -4.90 23.11 13.34
CA ALA A 198 -4.74 24.10 14.38
C ALA A 198 -4.57 23.44 15.77
N THR A 199 -5.18 22.27 15.97
CA THR A 199 -5.11 21.48 17.20
C THR A 199 -4.78 20.01 16.85
N PRO A 200 -3.50 19.67 16.63
CA PRO A 200 -3.08 18.33 16.18
C PRO A 200 -3.57 17.19 17.06
N GLU A 201 -3.64 17.40 18.39
CA GLU A 201 -4.12 16.38 19.34
C GLU A 201 -5.60 16.02 19.13
N VAL A 202 -6.44 16.97 18.80
CA VAL A 202 -7.87 16.72 18.51
C VAL A 202 -8.00 15.87 17.23
N ASP A 203 -7.25 16.22 16.19
CA ASP A 203 -7.25 15.49 14.93
C ASP A 203 -6.66 14.08 15.10
N ARG A 204 -5.61 13.92 15.92
CA ARG A 204 -5.02 12.64 16.32
C ARG A 204 -6.03 11.72 17.01
N ASN A 205 -6.75 12.24 17.98
CA ASN A 205 -7.79 11.47 18.69
C ASN A 205 -8.96 11.06 17.78
N ARG A 206 -9.36 11.95 16.85
CA ARG A 206 -10.37 11.62 15.83
C ARG A 206 -9.89 10.52 14.90
N ALA A 207 -8.66 10.60 14.43
CA ALA A 207 -8.05 9.61 13.55
C ALA A 207 -7.99 8.23 14.21
N SER A 208 -7.49 8.14 15.45
CA SER A 208 -7.41 6.88 16.20
C SER A 208 -8.78 6.23 16.40
N ARG A 209 -9.77 7.03 16.85
CA ARG A 209 -11.14 6.55 17.03
C ARG A 209 -11.73 6.01 15.72
N LEU A 210 -11.66 6.78 14.63
CA LEU A 210 -12.21 6.37 13.34
C LEU A 210 -11.52 5.15 12.75
N ALA A 211 -10.20 5.03 12.95
CA ALA A 211 -9.45 3.85 12.55
C ALA A 211 -9.88 2.60 13.33
N ALA A 212 -10.19 2.73 14.63
CA ALA A 212 -10.71 1.64 15.45
C ALA A 212 -12.13 1.25 15.01
N GLU A 213 -13.05 2.22 14.88
CA GLU A 213 -14.41 1.98 14.42
C GLU A 213 -14.45 1.32 13.01
N ALA A 214 -13.59 1.75 12.09
CA ALA A 214 -13.49 1.16 10.76
C ALA A 214 -13.08 -0.32 10.83
N TYR A 215 -12.14 -0.67 11.70
CA TYR A 215 -11.71 -2.05 11.90
C TYR A 215 -12.83 -2.94 12.46
N GLU A 216 -13.58 -2.45 13.44
CA GLU A 216 -14.73 -3.17 14.03
C GLU A 216 -15.85 -3.40 13.00
N LEU A 217 -16.13 -2.39 12.17
CA LEU A 217 -17.22 -2.44 11.20
C LEU A 217 -16.90 -3.29 9.96
N ALA A 218 -15.64 -3.31 9.53
CA ALA A 218 -15.23 -3.98 8.31
C ALA A 218 -13.89 -4.76 8.47
N PRO A 219 -13.84 -5.76 9.38
CA PRO A 219 -12.62 -6.52 9.68
C PRO A 219 -12.15 -7.42 8.53
N ASP A 220 -12.93 -7.53 7.48
CA ASP A 220 -12.71 -8.37 6.31
C ASP A 220 -12.71 -7.60 4.99
N ASP A 221 -12.70 -6.27 5.05
CA ASP A 221 -12.49 -5.44 3.87
C ASP A 221 -11.03 -4.99 3.77
N GLY A 222 -10.33 -5.50 2.75
CA GLY A 222 -8.90 -5.24 2.56
C GLY A 222 -8.56 -3.76 2.41
N LEU A 223 -9.41 -2.98 1.73
CA LEU A 223 -9.17 -1.55 1.54
C LEU A 223 -9.37 -0.76 2.83
N THR A 224 -10.43 -1.04 3.59
CA THR A 224 -10.69 -0.44 4.91
C THR A 224 -9.54 -0.75 5.88
N LEU A 225 -9.10 -1.99 5.93
CA LEU A 225 -7.96 -2.42 6.74
C LEU A 225 -6.67 -1.68 6.35
N THR A 226 -6.41 -1.54 5.05
CA THR A 226 -5.21 -0.86 4.53
C THR A 226 -5.21 0.62 4.86
N LEU A 227 -6.34 1.31 4.68
CA LEU A 227 -6.47 2.75 4.98
C LEU A 227 -6.40 3.03 6.48
N SER A 228 -7.06 2.20 7.30
CA SER A 228 -6.98 2.33 8.75
C SER A 228 -5.57 2.03 9.28
N SER A 229 -4.83 1.10 8.66
CA SER A 229 -3.40 0.91 8.94
C SER A 229 -2.60 2.17 8.61
N GLY A 230 -2.87 2.80 7.46
CA GLY A 230 -2.22 4.05 7.09
C GLY A 230 -2.40 5.16 8.12
N ALA A 231 -3.60 5.32 8.66
CA ALA A 231 -3.87 6.26 9.74
C ALA A 231 -3.01 5.97 10.98
N LEU A 232 -2.94 4.70 11.40
CA LEU A 232 -2.13 4.28 12.56
C LEU A 232 -0.63 4.54 12.36
N VAL A 233 -0.10 4.37 11.15
CA VAL A 233 1.29 4.72 10.83
C VAL A 233 1.58 6.19 11.14
N LEU A 234 0.70 7.10 10.70
CA LEU A 234 0.85 8.53 10.95
C LEU A 234 0.66 8.91 12.43
N LEU A 235 0.01 8.02 13.19
CA LEU A 235 -0.11 8.14 14.66
C LEU A 235 1.06 7.49 15.41
N HIS A 236 2.04 6.92 14.70
CA HIS A 236 3.18 6.17 15.24
C HIS A 236 2.81 4.86 15.96
N GLU A 237 1.64 4.28 15.66
CA GLU A 237 1.15 2.99 16.18
C GLU A 237 1.53 1.85 15.22
N LEU A 238 2.84 1.64 15.02
CA LEU A 238 3.36 0.79 13.92
C LEU A 238 2.96 -0.69 14.05
N GLU A 239 2.97 -1.26 15.26
CA GLU A 239 2.63 -2.67 15.47
C GLU A 239 1.13 -2.94 15.20
N ALA A 240 0.27 -2.01 15.56
CA ALA A 240 -1.16 -2.10 15.27
C ALA A 240 -1.42 -1.95 13.76
N ALA A 241 -0.70 -1.05 13.11
CA ALA A 241 -0.75 -0.86 11.67
C ALA A 241 -0.30 -2.11 10.91
N ASP A 242 0.78 -2.75 11.35
CA ASP A 242 1.34 -3.96 10.74
C ASP A 242 0.36 -5.13 10.80
N ARG A 243 -0.25 -5.38 11.97
CA ARG A 243 -1.29 -6.42 12.13
C ARG A 243 -2.49 -6.20 11.18
N ARG A 244 -2.89 -4.95 10.94
CA ARG A 244 -3.98 -4.64 9.98
C ARG A 244 -3.58 -4.92 8.56
N LEU A 245 -2.34 -4.60 8.17
CA LEU A 245 -1.82 -4.91 6.83
C LEU A 245 -1.69 -6.41 6.60
N GLU A 246 -1.22 -7.17 7.59
CA GLU A 246 -1.21 -8.63 7.52
C GLU A 246 -2.62 -9.17 7.29
N ARG A 247 -3.62 -8.64 8.02
CA ARG A 247 -5.01 -9.03 7.82
C ARG A 247 -5.53 -8.63 6.45
N ALA A 248 -5.24 -7.41 5.97
CA ALA A 248 -5.64 -6.94 4.64
C ALA A 248 -5.11 -7.86 3.54
N LEU A 249 -3.82 -8.23 3.59
CA LEU A 249 -3.20 -9.14 2.64
C LEU A 249 -3.66 -10.60 2.79
N ALA A 250 -4.12 -11.01 3.96
CA ALA A 250 -4.76 -12.30 4.15
C ALA A 250 -6.16 -12.35 3.52
N VAL A 251 -6.90 -11.23 3.57
CA VAL A 251 -8.23 -11.08 2.97
C VAL A 251 -8.14 -10.92 1.46
N ASP A 252 -7.31 -10.00 0.99
CA ASP A 252 -7.10 -9.73 -0.44
C ASP A 252 -5.61 -9.62 -0.78
N PRO A 253 -4.97 -10.73 -1.15
CA PRO A 253 -3.57 -10.74 -1.56
C PRO A 253 -3.28 -10.04 -2.91
N TRP A 254 -4.31 -9.68 -3.67
CA TRP A 254 -4.18 -8.94 -4.93
C TRP A 254 -4.34 -7.43 -4.77
N LEU A 255 -4.66 -6.96 -3.56
CA LEU A 255 -4.79 -5.55 -3.29
C LEU A 255 -3.41 -4.86 -3.35
N ALA A 256 -3.09 -4.30 -4.51
CA ALA A 256 -1.80 -3.65 -4.73
C ALA A 256 -1.52 -2.53 -3.71
N TYR A 257 -2.56 -1.79 -3.30
CA TYR A 257 -2.41 -0.74 -2.29
C TYR A 257 -1.96 -1.29 -0.92
N ALA A 258 -2.42 -2.49 -0.53
CA ALA A 258 -1.92 -3.13 0.69
C ALA A 258 -0.44 -3.51 0.58
N TRP A 259 0.01 -3.96 -0.59
CA TRP A 259 1.44 -4.20 -0.85
C TRP A 259 2.28 -2.93 -0.84
N ILE A 260 1.75 -1.81 -1.36
CA ILE A 260 2.40 -0.49 -1.23
C ILE A 260 2.59 -0.16 0.25
N ARG A 261 1.52 -0.24 1.03
CA ARG A 261 1.56 0.08 2.47
C ARG A 261 2.46 -0.88 3.25
N ARG A 262 2.48 -2.17 2.88
CA ARG A 262 3.38 -3.17 3.46
C ARG A 262 4.85 -2.82 3.20
N GLY A 263 5.19 -2.45 1.97
CA GLY A 263 6.55 -2.04 1.63
C GLY A 263 7.00 -0.77 2.37
N TRP A 264 6.09 0.19 2.57
CA TRP A 264 6.37 1.34 3.41
C TRP A 264 6.60 0.95 4.87
N MET A 265 5.81 -0.01 5.39
CA MET A 265 5.97 -0.51 6.75
C MET A 265 7.33 -1.18 6.95
N SER A 266 7.74 -2.05 6.02
CA SER A 266 9.07 -2.66 6.04
C SER A 266 10.19 -1.61 6.00
N ALA A 267 10.01 -0.52 5.24
CA ALA A 267 10.95 0.60 5.23
C ALA A 267 11.01 1.34 6.57
N TYR A 268 9.88 1.54 7.25
CA TYR A 268 9.85 2.14 8.60
C TYR A 268 10.56 1.29 9.63
N PHE A 269 10.43 -0.03 9.56
CA PHE A 269 11.16 -0.97 10.42
C PHE A 269 12.63 -1.17 10.04
N GLY A 270 13.08 -0.59 8.93
CA GLY A 270 14.47 -0.70 8.45
C GLY A 270 14.76 -1.97 7.64
N ASP A 271 13.75 -2.79 7.34
CA ASP A 271 13.88 -3.91 6.40
C ASP A 271 13.83 -3.41 4.95
N SER A 272 14.95 -2.85 4.49
CA SER A 272 15.06 -2.28 3.15
C SER A 272 14.84 -3.30 2.03
N ASP A 273 15.31 -4.53 2.20
CA ASP A 273 15.16 -5.56 1.17
C ASP A 273 13.74 -6.13 1.16
N GLY A 274 13.08 -6.24 2.32
CA GLY A 274 11.64 -6.51 2.43
C GLY A 274 10.81 -5.44 1.73
N ALA A 275 11.07 -4.18 2.04
CA ALA A 275 10.40 -3.03 1.43
C ALA A 275 10.50 -3.07 -0.11
N ILE A 276 11.70 -3.30 -0.64
CA ILE A 276 11.93 -3.40 -2.09
C ILE A 276 11.14 -4.57 -2.70
N ARG A 277 11.11 -5.75 -2.05
CA ARG A 277 10.33 -6.90 -2.54
C ARG A 277 8.83 -6.57 -2.60
N GLU A 278 8.28 -6.01 -1.55
CA GLU A 278 6.84 -5.74 -1.40
C GLU A 278 6.37 -4.63 -2.36
N LEU A 279 7.13 -3.55 -2.49
CA LEU A 279 6.86 -2.48 -3.45
C LEU A 279 6.97 -2.95 -4.90
N ARG A 280 7.83 -3.91 -5.19
CA ARG A 280 7.91 -4.56 -6.49
C ARG A 280 6.67 -5.38 -6.81
N ILE A 281 6.13 -6.10 -5.83
CA ILE A 281 4.85 -6.80 -5.99
C ILE A 281 3.75 -5.80 -6.33
N ALA A 282 3.68 -4.67 -5.63
CA ALA A 282 2.70 -3.63 -5.90
C ALA A 282 2.83 -3.07 -7.32
N LEU A 283 4.03 -2.73 -7.79
CA LEU A 283 4.26 -2.26 -9.16
C LEU A 283 3.82 -3.28 -10.21
N HIS A 284 3.98 -4.57 -9.91
CA HIS A 284 3.52 -5.62 -10.81
C HIS A 284 2.00 -5.75 -10.83
N LEU A 285 1.36 -5.64 -9.67
CA LEU A 285 -0.10 -5.70 -9.56
C LEU A 285 -0.79 -4.49 -10.19
N MET A 286 -0.16 -3.32 -10.15
CA MET A 286 -0.69 -2.04 -10.68
C MET A 286 0.38 -1.24 -11.44
N PRO A 287 0.73 -1.61 -12.67
CA PRO A 287 1.82 -0.97 -13.39
C PRO A 287 1.51 0.45 -13.90
N PHE A 288 0.22 0.84 -14.03
CA PHE A 288 -0.21 2.08 -14.68
C PHE A 288 -1.07 3.00 -13.79
N GLU A 289 -1.00 2.86 -12.49
CA GLU A 289 -1.95 3.43 -11.56
C GLU A 289 -1.61 4.83 -11.03
N PRO A 290 -2.64 5.58 -10.58
CA PRO A 290 -2.46 6.89 -9.95
C PRO A 290 -1.51 6.87 -8.74
N LEU A 291 -1.40 5.74 -8.04
CA LEU A 291 -0.56 5.56 -6.84
C LEU A 291 0.89 5.16 -7.16
N ARG A 292 1.27 5.08 -8.44
CA ARG A 292 2.64 4.73 -8.85
C ARG A 292 3.69 5.65 -8.21
N HIS A 293 3.39 6.94 -8.08
CA HIS A 293 4.30 7.90 -7.44
C HIS A 293 4.60 7.51 -5.99
N ILE A 294 3.60 7.08 -5.20
CA ILE A 294 3.78 6.62 -3.82
C ILE A 294 4.71 5.40 -3.77
N THR A 295 4.54 4.48 -4.71
CA THR A 295 5.40 3.29 -4.82
C THR A 295 6.83 3.66 -5.18
N CYS A 296 7.04 4.58 -6.13
CA CYS A 296 8.37 5.06 -6.51
C CYS A 296 9.06 5.78 -5.34
N ILE A 297 8.35 6.62 -4.60
CA ILE A 297 8.88 7.29 -3.41
C ILE A 297 9.26 6.24 -2.35
N GLY A 298 8.40 5.26 -2.09
CA GLY A 298 8.68 4.16 -1.17
C GLY A 298 9.94 3.36 -1.56
N MET A 299 10.10 3.04 -2.85
CA MET A 299 11.31 2.41 -3.39
C MET A 299 12.55 3.28 -3.11
N GLY A 300 12.42 4.59 -3.31
CA GLY A 300 13.48 5.54 -2.99
C GLY A 300 13.84 5.54 -1.51
N CYS A 301 12.84 5.55 -0.62
CA CYS A 301 13.06 5.46 0.82
C CYS A 301 13.73 4.13 1.22
N ALA A 302 13.32 3.01 0.63
CA ALA A 302 13.93 1.71 0.88
C ALA A 302 15.41 1.67 0.45
N HIS A 303 15.74 2.25 -0.70
CA HIS A 303 17.12 2.39 -1.14
C HIS A 303 17.90 3.39 -0.26
N PHE A 304 17.28 4.47 0.17
CA PHE A 304 17.87 5.44 1.08
C PHE A 304 18.22 4.81 2.43
N ALA A 305 17.31 4.01 3.01
CA ALA A 305 17.53 3.26 4.23
C ALA A 305 18.69 2.26 4.12
N ALA A 306 18.89 1.71 2.91
CA ALA A 306 20.02 0.84 2.58
C ALA A 306 21.30 1.61 2.18
N GLU A 307 21.34 2.92 2.34
CA GLU A 307 22.46 3.81 1.96
C GLU A 307 22.85 3.73 0.47
N ARG A 308 21.94 3.27 -0.40
CA ARG A 308 22.09 3.21 -1.86
C ARG A 308 21.55 4.51 -2.47
N TYR A 309 22.23 5.63 -2.14
CA TYR A 309 21.72 6.99 -2.39
C TYR A 309 21.55 7.34 -3.88
N ASP A 310 22.38 6.80 -4.75
CA ASP A 310 22.24 6.89 -6.20
C ASP A 310 20.91 6.32 -6.70
N ARG A 311 20.57 5.10 -6.23
CA ARG A 311 19.30 4.46 -6.55
C ARG A 311 18.12 5.16 -5.89
N ALA A 312 18.30 5.62 -4.65
CA ALA A 312 17.29 6.40 -3.95
C ALA A 312 16.92 7.66 -4.75
N ALA A 313 17.91 8.43 -5.21
CA ALA A 313 17.71 9.63 -6.01
C ALA A 313 16.92 9.35 -7.30
N LEU A 314 17.25 8.27 -8.02
CA LEU A 314 16.53 7.87 -9.25
C LEU A 314 15.05 7.56 -8.99
N TRP A 315 14.78 6.72 -8.00
CA TRP A 315 13.41 6.32 -7.68
C TRP A 315 12.56 7.48 -7.16
N VAL A 316 13.10 8.30 -6.26
CA VAL A 316 12.36 9.44 -5.72
C VAL A 316 12.12 10.50 -6.81
N ARG A 317 13.09 10.73 -7.70
CA ARG A 317 12.89 11.64 -8.85
C ARG A 317 11.69 11.20 -9.69
N SER A 318 11.57 9.92 -10.03
CA SER A 318 10.42 9.39 -10.77
C SER A 318 9.09 9.62 -10.03
N GLY A 319 9.08 9.53 -8.71
CA GLY A 319 7.91 9.83 -7.89
C GLY A 319 7.56 11.32 -7.88
N VAL A 320 8.56 12.20 -7.76
CA VAL A 320 8.40 13.67 -7.78
C VAL A 320 7.97 14.17 -9.15
N GLU A 321 8.46 13.58 -10.24
CA GLU A 321 8.03 13.92 -11.61
C GLU A 321 6.53 13.62 -11.81
N ALA A 322 6.05 12.49 -11.26
CA ALA A 322 4.64 12.13 -11.32
C ALA A 322 3.75 12.93 -10.35
N TYR A 323 4.30 13.41 -9.24
CA TYR A 323 3.60 14.24 -8.25
C TYR A 323 4.53 15.31 -7.67
N PRO A 324 4.66 16.48 -8.37
CA PRO A 324 5.63 17.53 -8.02
C PRO A 324 5.39 18.25 -6.69
N ASP A 325 4.16 18.16 -6.16
CA ASP A 325 3.79 18.84 -4.91
C ASP A 325 4.04 17.98 -3.66
N SER A 326 4.62 16.79 -3.81
CA SER A 326 5.07 15.99 -2.68
C SER A 326 6.32 16.57 -2.03
N HIS A 327 6.15 17.49 -1.09
CA HIS A 327 7.25 18.14 -0.36
C HIS A 327 8.15 17.12 0.34
N TRP A 328 7.55 16.10 0.96
CA TRP A 328 8.29 15.00 1.57
C TRP A 328 9.22 14.29 0.58
N ALA A 329 8.73 13.93 -0.59
CA ALA A 329 9.54 13.28 -1.62
C ALA A 329 10.68 14.19 -2.09
N GLN A 330 10.44 15.50 -2.22
CA GLN A 330 11.48 16.48 -2.56
C GLN A 330 12.59 16.50 -1.50
N ARG A 331 12.27 16.41 -0.22
CA ARG A 331 13.28 16.34 0.87
C ARG A 331 14.16 15.10 0.72
N ILE A 332 13.57 13.92 0.46
CA ILE A 332 14.33 12.68 0.22
C ILE A 332 15.19 12.79 -1.05
N ALA A 333 14.66 13.37 -2.13
CA ALA A 333 15.42 13.56 -3.38
C ALA A 333 16.66 14.44 -3.15
N VAL A 334 16.49 15.57 -2.46
CA VAL A 334 17.58 16.49 -2.12
C VAL A 334 18.65 15.81 -1.27
N ALA A 335 18.23 15.14 -0.20
CA ALA A 335 19.14 14.43 0.69
C ALA A 335 19.88 13.28 -0.03
N SER A 336 19.16 12.52 -0.87
CA SER A 336 19.79 11.45 -1.66
C SER A 336 20.89 11.97 -2.55
N VAL A 337 20.62 13.04 -3.33
CA VAL A 337 21.63 13.67 -4.22
C VAL A 337 22.80 14.24 -3.40
N ALA A 338 22.54 14.83 -2.25
CA ALA A 338 23.59 15.37 -1.39
C ALA A 338 24.56 14.27 -0.91
N LEU A 339 24.00 13.10 -0.51
CA LEU A 339 24.76 11.98 0.02
C LEU A 339 25.50 11.15 -1.05
N THR A 340 25.16 11.32 -2.35
CA THR A 340 26.04 10.79 -3.43
C THR A 340 27.31 11.60 -3.62
N GLY A 341 27.44 12.76 -2.98
CA GLY A 341 28.57 13.68 -3.16
C GLY A 341 28.35 14.74 -4.24
N ALA A 342 27.23 14.78 -4.93
CA ALA A 342 26.88 15.76 -5.97
C ALA A 342 26.48 17.12 -5.36
N ARG A 343 27.39 17.75 -4.60
CA ARG A 343 27.14 18.93 -3.76
C ARG A 343 26.56 20.13 -4.53
N ALA A 344 27.03 20.38 -5.76
CA ALA A 344 26.55 21.51 -6.55
C ALA A 344 25.08 21.35 -6.94
N GLU A 345 24.67 20.14 -7.38
CA GLU A 345 23.30 19.79 -7.69
C GLU A 345 22.43 19.82 -6.44
N ALA A 346 22.87 19.20 -5.36
CA ALA A 346 22.18 19.18 -4.08
C ALA A 346 21.87 20.60 -3.57
N ARG A 347 22.83 21.51 -3.61
CA ARG A 347 22.62 22.92 -3.21
C ARG A 347 21.63 23.66 -4.13
N ARG A 348 21.63 23.37 -5.43
CA ARG A 348 20.62 23.92 -6.34
C ARG A 348 19.22 23.44 -5.96
N MET A 349 19.06 22.14 -5.73
CA MET A 349 17.79 21.54 -5.30
C MET A 349 17.38 22.03 -3.93
N GLY A 350 18.31 22.16 -2.98
CA GLY A 350 18.06 22.69 -1.63
C GLY A 350 17.50 24.12 -1.67
N ARG A 351 18.07 25.01 -2.50
CA ARG A 351 17.52 26.36 -2.70
C ARG A 351 16.10 26.36 -3.29
N GLN A 352 15.78 25.41 -4.17
CA GLN A 352 14.40 25.26 -4.70
C GLN A 352 13.45 24.79 -3.61
N LEU A 353 13.89 23.83 -2.80
CA LEU A 353 13.11 23.30 -1.68
C LEU A 353 12.82 24.38 -0.63
N THR A 354 13.83 25.15 -0.19
CA THR A 354 13.65 26.22 0.80
C THR A 354 12.79 27.39 0.30
N ARG A 355 12.72 27.62 -1.01
CA ARG A 355 11.75 28.58 -1.59
C ARG A 355 10.31 28.11 -1.46
N LYS A 356 10.06 26.79 -1.59
CA LYS A 356 8.75 26.19 -1.43
C LYS A 356 8.37 26.01 0.04
N GLU A 357 9.35 25.72 0.88
CA GLU A 357 9.21 25.50 2.32
C GLU A 357 10.14 26.44 3.11
N PRO A 358 9.79 27.71 3.26
CA PRO A 358 10.69 28.70 3.88
C PRO A 358 11.07 28.41 5.31
N ASN A 359 10.21 27.70 6.05
CA ASN A 359 10.38 27.38 7.46
C ASN A 359 11.01 25.99 7.69
N LEU A 360 11.37 25.28 6.62
CA LEU A 360 11.96 23.95 6.75
C LEU A 360 13.35 24.01 7.38
N THR A 361 13.55 23.24 8.43
CA THR A 361 14.88 22.98 9.02
C THR A 361 15.21 21.50 8.98
N ALA A 362 16.49 21.16 9.00
CA ALA A 362 16.94 19.78 9.06
C ALA A 362 16.49 19.11 10.38
N SER A 363 16.45 19.88 11.47
CA SER A 363 15.95 19.41 12.77
C SER A 363 14.47 19.02 12.72
N GLN A 364 13.62 19.78 12.04
CA GLN A 364 12.23 19.41 11.81
C GLN A 364 12.12 18.15 10.93
N ALA A 365 12.91 18.09 9.85
CA ALA A 365 12.91 16.94 8.95
C ALA A 365 13.27 15.65 9.68
N ARG A 366 14.24 15.68 10.62
CA ARG A 366 14.64 14.51 11.43
C ARG A 366 13.56 13.94 12.33
N ARG A 367 12.45 14.65 12.55
CA ARG A 367 11.36 14.24 13.46
C ARG A 367 10.03 13.97 12.73
N ALA A 368 9.99 14.19 11.43
CA ALA A 368 8.73 14.25 10.69
C ALA A 368 8.07 12.87 10.47
N TRP A 369 8.84 11.78 10.46
CA TRP A 369 8.35 10.47 10.04
C TRP A 369 8.89 9.32 10.90
N PRO A 370 8.18 8.17 11.00
CA PRO A 370 8.53 7.07 11.88
C PRO A 370 9.58 6.12 11.29
N PHE A 371 10.53 6.64 10.52
CA PHE A 371 11.67 5.84 10.07
C PHE A 371 12.68 5.61 11.20
N THR A 372 13.61 4.69 10.97
CA THR A 372 14.68 4.42 11.93
C THR A 372 15.50 5.68 12.26
N PRO A 373 16.07 5.81 13.46
CA PRO A 373 16.92 6.96 13.81
C PRO A 373 18.06 7.20 12.81
N ARG A 374 18.64 6.13 12.27
CA ARG A 374 19.69 6.19 11.24
C ARG A 374 19.19 6.87 9.97
N PHE A 375 18.04 6.42 9.45
CA PHE A 375 17.42 7.04 8.28
C PHE A 375 17.19 8.53 8.48
N MET A 376 16.60 8.90 9.61
CA MET A 376 16.24 10.29 9.90
C MET A 376 17.46 11.17 10.13
N SER A 377 18.54 10.63 10.70
CA SER A 377 19.84 11.33 10.79
C SER A 377 20.41 11.60 9.39
N CYS A 378 20.52 10.57 8.56
CA CYS A 378 21.06 10.71 7.18
C CYS A 378 20.21 11.69 6.34
N LEU A 379 18.89 11.71 6.54
CA LEU A 379 18.00 12.68 5.88
C LEU A 379 18.39 14.11 6.26
N GLY A 380 18.50 14.40 7.57
CA GLY A 380 18.90 15.72 8.04
C GLY A 380 20.28 16.14 7.56
N ASP A 381 21.26 15.23 7.64
CA ASP A 381 22.64 15.48 7.20
C ASP A 381 22.69 15.81 5.69
N GLY A 382 21.96 15.06 4.88
CA GLY A 382 21.82 15.33 3.44
C GLY A 382 21.19 16.69 3.14
N LEU A 383 20.16 17.08 3.89
CA LEU A 383 19.51 18.39 3.78
C LEU A 383 20.48 19.53 4.17
N GLU A 384 21.25 19.38 5.25
CA GLU A 384 22.26 20.37 5.65
C GLU A 384 23.36 20.52 4.59
N ILE A 385 23.87 19.42 4.00
CA ILE A 385 24.81 19.46 2.87
C ILE A 385 24.23 20.23 1.70
N ALA A 386 22.92 20.13 1.46
CA ALA A 386 22.22 20.86 0.41
C ALA A 386 21.93 22.33 0.75
N GLY A 387 22.24 22.79 1.99
CA GLY A 387 22.08 24.18 2.43
C GLY A 387 20.72 24.47 3.06
N VAL A 388 19.96 23.47 3.49
CA VAL A 388 18.79 23.66 4.37
C VAL A 388 19.28 24.03 5.78
N PRO A 389 18.68 25.05 6.46
CA PRO A 389 19.08 25.43 7.82
C PRO A 389 19.03 24.25 8.81
N ALA A 390 19.98 24.17 9.73
CA ALA A 390 20.07 23.11 10.71
C ALA A 390 18.93 23.20 11.75
N ALA A 391 18.60 24.43 12.22
CA ALA A 391 17.59 24.74 13.22
C ALA A 391 16.78 25.97 12.80
#